data_641083ca2155a9b314676eb96c5bcf62
#
_entry.id   641083ca2155a9b314676eb96c5bcf62
#
_cell.length_a   1.000
_cell.length_b   1.000
_cell.length_c   1.000
_cell.angle_alpha   90.00
_cell.angle_beta   90.00
_cell.angle_gamma   90.00
#
_symmetry.space_group_name_H-M   'P 1'
#
loop_
_entity.id
_entity.type
_entity.pdbx_description
1 polymer ?
#
loop_
_entity_poly.entity_id
_entity_poly.type
_entity_poly.pdbx_seq_one_letter_code
_entity_poly.pdbx_strand_id
1 'polypeptide(L)'
;MKQLQTLSIVSPGFFGINTQESGVTLSPNFAQLTDNVIIDKYGRLGARKGWIMKTTTGAATLSGATIDFMMEHVNADNSTVILSGSVNKIFKNGVDASLTDVTPAGYTISADGWKGASLNDKSMLCQEGHEPLIYSEAASPATKTLAVHTSTTASFGTSYPRDVIAAYGRFWAH
;
A
#
# COMPACT_ATOMS: atom_id res chain seq x y z
N MET A 1 34.69 18.55 43.93
CA MET A 1 33.73 18.97 42.86
C MET A 1 33.91 18.00 41.69
N LYS A 2 32.86 17.32 41.25
CA LYS A 2 32.91 16.54 39.99
C LYS A 2 32.89 17.53 38.83
N GLN A 3 33.95 17.50 38.01
CA GLN A 3 33.99 18.27 36.77
C GLN A 3 32.90 17.69 35.82
N LEU A 4 32.00 18.53 35.40
CA LEU A 4 31.08 18.22 34.33
C LEU A 4 31.88 18.14 33.02
N GLN A 5 31.91 16.96 32.41
CA GLN A 5 32.46 16.82 31.07
C GLN A 5 31.49 17.41 30.07
N THR A 6 31.92 18.38 29.31
CA THR A 6 31.15 18.95 28.21
C THR A 6 31.40 18.11 26.96
N LEU A 7 30.37 17.47 26.43
CA LEU A 7 30.44 16.78 25.16
C LEU A 7 30.05 17.74 24.05
N SER A 8 30.92 17.96 23.09
CA SER A 8 30.65 18.76 21.91
C SER A 8 30.36 17.84 20.72
N ILE A 9 29.17 17.93 20.15
CA ILE A 9 28.81 17.25 18.91
C ILE A 9 29.10 18.23 17.78
N VAL A 10 30.02 17.88 16.90
CA VAL A 10 30.47 18.73 15.80
C VAL A 10 29.77 18.34 14.50
N SER A 11 29.46 19.33 13.68
CA SER A 11 28.96 19.09 12.29
C SER A 11 29.97 18.20 11.50
N PRO A 12 29.46 17.19 10.73
CA PRO A 12 28.10 17.09 10.20
C PRO A 12 27.02 16.51 11.13
N GLY A 13 27.26 16.27 12.40
CA GLY A 13 26.24 15.79 13.33
C GLY A 13 26.18 14.27 13.44
N PHE A 14 24.97 13.71 13.37
CA PHE A 14 24.78 12.27 13.52
C PHE A 14 24.97 11.51 12.21
N PHE A 15 25.68 10.38 12.29
CA PHE A 15 25.93 9.51 11.14
C PHE A 15 24.96 8.31 11.06
N GLY A 16 24.24 8.03 12.13
CA GLY A 16 23.27 6.93 12.14
C GLY A 16 23.22 6.18 13.46
N ILE A 17 22.73 4.95 13.39
CA ILE A 17 22.65 4.03 14.53
C ILE A 17 23.82 3.06 14.45
N ASN A 18 24.54 2.91 15.58
CA ASN A 18 25.55 1.89 15.74
C ASN A 18 25.21 1.05 17.00
N THR A 19 24.82 -0.19 16.77
CA THR A 19 24.45 -1.15 17.83
C THR A 19 25.57 -2.16 18.13
N GLN A 20 26.69 -2.08 17.42
CA GLN A 20 27.81 -3.03 17.58
C GLN A 20 28.75 -2.63 18.70
N GLU A 21 28.86 -1.35 18.99
CA GLU A 21 29.73 -0.84 20.02
C GLU A 21 28.98 -0.61 21.34
N SER A 22 29.73 -0.76 22.44
CA SER A 22 29.20 -0.42 23.76
C SER A 22 28.91 1.07 23.86
N GLY A 23 27.83 1.46 24.53
CA GLY A 23 27.49 2.88 24.75
C GLY A 23 28.57 3.71 25.45
N VAL A 24 29.53 3.04 26.13
CA VAL A 24 30.64 3.72 26.76
C VAL A 24 31.74 4.07 25.77
N THR A 25 31.92 3.28 24.73
CA THR A 25 32.95 3.44 23.69
C THR A 25 32.41 4.07 22.41
N LEU A 26 31.08 4.20 22.30
CA LEU A 26 30.43 4.72 21.13
C LEU A 26 30.82 6.19 20.87
N SER A 27 31.20 6.47 19.63
CA SER A 27 31.48 7.86 19.21
C SER A 27 30.19 8.71 19.36
N PRO A 28 30.34 9.97 19.83
CA PRO A 28 29.21 10.87 20.06
C PRO A 28 28.36 11.18 18.80
N ASN A 29 28.89 10.86 17.62
CA ASN A 29 28.19 11.05 16.34
C ASN A 29 27.26 9.88 15.95
N PHE A 30 27.20 8.85 16.76
CA PHE A 30 26.29 7.72 16.56
C PHE A 30 25.32 7.61 17.73
N ALA A 31 24.15 7.09 17.45
CA ALA A 31 23.16 6.75 18.46
C ALA A 31 23.04 5.22 18.58
N GLN A 32 22.82 4.71 19.79
CA GLN A 32 22.48 3.30 19.99
C GLN A 32 21.00 3.03 19.73
N LEU A 33 20.16 4.00 20.05
CA LEU A 33 18.70 3.93 19.88
C LEU A 33 18.20 5.27 19.36
N THR A 34 17.35 5.22 18.36
CA THR A 34 16.60 6.39 17.89
C THR A 34 15.15 5.98 17.74
N ASP A 35 14.25 6.74 18.34
CA ASP A 35 12.81 6.52 18.23
C ASP A 35 12.15 7.78 17.67
N ASN A 36 11.32 7.60 16.63
CA ASN A 36 10.60 8.68 15.94
C ASN A 36 11.48 9.83 15.41
N VAL A 37 12.72 9.52 15.03
CA VAL A 37 13.70 10.49 14.53
C VAL A 37 14.10 10.15 13.10
N ILE A 38 14.30 11.19 12.30
CA ILE A 38 14.90 11.11 10.97
C ILE A 38 16.22 11.86 11.00
N ILE A 39 17.26 11.24 10.46
CA ILE A 39 18.56 11.87 10.25
C ILE A 39 18.65 12.22 8.76
N ASP A 40 18.82 13.50 8.45
CA ASP A 40 18.94 13.94 7.06
C ASP A 40 20.37 13.68 6.51
N LYS A 41 20.58 13.90 5.22
CA LYS A 41 21.88 13.72 4.56
C LYS A 41 22.99 14.64 5.08
N TYR A 42 22.66 15.61 5.89
CA TYR A 42 23.60 16.52 6.54
C TYR A 42 23.83 16.18 8.02
N GLY A 43 23.30 15.07 8.50
CA GLY A 43 23.41 14.64 9.90
C GLY A 43 22.54 15.43 10.87
N ARG A 44 21.51 16.15 10.38
CA ARG A 44 20.60 16.87 11.26
C ARG A 44 19.46 15.95 11.70
N LEU A 45 19.12 16.05 12.98
CA LEU A 45 18.00 15.31 13.57
C LEU A 45 16.71 16.08 13.37
N GLY A 46 15.70 15.39 12.88
CA GLY A 46 14.33 15.89 12.77
C GLY A 46 13.34 14.90 13.35
N ALA A 47 12.23 15.38 13.87
CA ALA A 47 11.14 14.51 14.25
C ALA A 47 10.53 13.86 13.00
N ARG A 48 10.23 12.56 13.07
CA ARG A 48 9.46 11.87 12.04
C ARG A 48 8.10 12.55 11.90
N LYS A 49 7.70 12.83 10.67
CA LYS A 49 6.36 13.35 10.41
C LYS A 49 5.31 12.37 10.89
N GLY A 50 4.32 12.87 11.57
CA GLY A 50 3.18 12.07 12.01
C GLY A 50 2.37 11.53 10.82
N TRP A 51 1.57 10.53 11.09
CA TRP A 51 0.61 10.00 10.13
C TRP A 51 -0.66 10.84 10.17
N ILE A 52 -1.18 11.17 9.02
CA ILE A 52 -2.49 11.81 8.87
C ILE A 52 -3.41 10.78 8.25
N MET A 53 -4.59 10.60 8.85
CA MET A 53 -5.64 9.78 8.26
C MET A 53 -6.00 10.34 6.88
N LYS A 54 -5.81 9.54 5.83
CA LYS A 54 -6.08 9.96 4.46
C LYS A 54 -7.57 9.90 4.13
N THR A 55 -8.30 8.98 4.76
CA THR A 55 -9.72 8.75 4.51
C THR A 55 -10.53 9.07 5.76
N THR A 56 -11.46 10.02 5.64
CA THR A 56 -12.35 10.43 6.74
C THR A 56 -13.75 9.85 6.61
N THR A 57 -14.17 9.57 5.36
CA THR A 57 -15.50 9.04 5.05
C THR A 57 -15.37 7.58 4.59
N GLY A 58 -16.28 6.73 5.03
CA GLY A 58 -16.20 5.29 4.75
C GLY A 58 -15.24 4.50 5.64
N ALA A 59 -14.41 5.19 6.44
CA ALA A 59 -13.50 4.54 7.38
C ALA A 59 -14.23 3.67 8.43
N ALA A 60 -15.49 3.97 8.73
CA ALA A 60 -16.31 3.15 9.61
C ALA A 60 -16.53 1.72 9.07
N THR A 61 -16.47 1.52 7.76
CA THR A 61 -16.56 0.20 7.12
C THR A 61 -15.28 -0.62 7.28
N LEU A 62 -14.16 0.05 7.56
CA LEU A 62 -12.87 -0.58 7.86
C LEU A 62 -12.61 -0.72 9.36
N SER A 63 -13.55 -0.35 10.22
CA SER A 63 -13.37 -0.28 11.68
C SER A 63 -12.65 -1.52 12.23
N GLY A 64 -11.40 -1.36 12.61
CA GLY A 64 -10.55 -2.42 13.12
C GLY A 64 -10.07 -3.46 12.10
N ALA A 65 -10.38 -3.30 10.82
CA ALA A 65 -9.96 -4.21 9.77
C ALA A 65 -8.56 -3.84 9.22
N THR A 66 -7.78 -4.86 8.93
CA THR A 66 -6.48 -4.72 8.29
C THR A 66 -6.66 -4.49 6.79
N ILE A 67 -5.83 -3.66 6.20
CA ILE A 67 -5.70 -3.58 4.75
C ILE A 67 -4.65 -4.61 4.32
N ASP A 68 -5.08 -5.62 3.58
CA ASP A 68 -4.26 -6.76 3.21
C ASP A 68 -3.63 -6.59 1.83
N PHE A 69 -4.21 -5.71 1.03
CA PHE A 69 -3.78 -5.43 -0.32
C PHE A 69 -4.00 -3.96 -0.67
N MET A 70 -3.08 -3.37 -1.42
CA MET A 70 -3.21 -2.03 -1.96
C MET A 70 -2.50 -1.94 -3.31
N MET A 71 -3.17 -1.38 -4.30
CA MET A 71 -2.56 -1.09 -5.60
C MET A 71 -3.07 0.23 -6.18
N GLU A 72 -2.24 0.84 -7.00
CA GLU A 72 -2.62 1.99 -7.81
C GLU A 72 -3.23 1.53 -9.14
N HIS A 73 -4.35 2.12 -9.50
CA HIS A 73 -4.96 2.03 -10.82
C HIS A 73 -4.82 3.37 -11.53
N VAL A 74 -4.34 3.36 -12.74
CA VAL A 74 -4.20 4.54 -13.59
C VAL A 74 -5.25 4.51 -14.67
N ASN A 75 -6.08 5.52 -14.69
CA ASN A 75 -7.15 5.70 -15.67
C ASN A 75 -6.59 6.20 -17.02
N ALA A 76 -7.39 6.14 -18.07
CA ALA A 76 -7.02 6.62 -19.40
C ALA A 76 -6.71 8.13 -19.45
N ASP A 77 -7.26 8.91 -18.53
CA ASP A 77 -7.00 10.34 -18.38
C ASP A 77 -5.79 10.67 -17.49
N ASN A 78 -5.00 9.65 -17.12
CA ASN A 78 -3.90 9.71 -16.16
C ASN A 78 -4.31 10.07 -14.72
N SER A 79 -5.57 10.12 -14.39
CA SER A 79 -5.97 10.18 -12.99
C SER A 79 -5.71 8.83 -12.31
N THR A 80 -5.44 8.87 -11.02
CA THR A 80 -5.09 7.67 -10.25
C THR A 80 -6.11 7.37 -9.17
N VAL A 81 -6.37 6.10 -8.98
CA VAL A 81 -7.24 5.57 -7.94
C VAL A 81 -6.50 4.50 -7.17
N ILE A 82 -6.63 4.49 -5.86
CA ILE A 82 -6.09 3.42 -5.03
C ILE A 82 -7.19 2.41 -4.77
N LEU A 83 -6.94 1.17 -5.16
CA LEU A 83 -7.76 0.02 -4.80
C LEU A 83 -7.14 -0.63 -3.56
N SER A 84 -7.97 -0.95 -2.59
CA SER A 84 -7.53 -1.61 -1.37
C SER A 84 -8.47 -2.75 -1.00
N GLY A 85 -7.91 -3.89 -0.65
CA GLY A 85 -8.64 -5.05 -0.13
C GLY A 85 -8.52 -5.13 1.38
N SER A 86 -9.61 -5.44 2.03
CA SER A 86 -9.68 -5.62 3.48
C SER A 86 -10.77 -6.64 3.84
N VAL A 87 -10.42 -7.63 4.63
CA VAL A 87 -11.29 -8.71 5.10
C VAL A 87 -12.02 -9.41 3.95
N ASN A 88 -13.18 -8.91 3.57
CA ASN A 88 -14.03 -9.51 2.53
C ASN A 88 -14.55 -8.47 1.52
N LYS A 89 -13.87 -7.33 1.43
CA LYS A 89 -14.29 -6.21 0.59
C LYS A 89 -13.13 -5.57 -0.14
N ILE A 90 -13.46 -5.00 -1.29
CA ILE A 90 -12.55 -4.15 -2.04
C ILE A 90 -13.10 -2.73 -2.02
N PHE A 91 -12.21 -1.81 -1.69
CA PHE A 91 -12.51 -0.40 -1.62
C PHE A 91 -11.73 0.38 -2.67
N LYS A 92 -12.37 1.40 -3.16
CA LYS A 92 -11.78 2.43 -3.98
C LYS A 92 -11.63 3.71 -3.16
N ASN A 93 -10.47 4.35 -3.25
CA ASN A 93 -10.25 5.66 -2.67
C ASN A 93 -10.81 6.73 -3.61
N GLY A 94 -11.74 7.55 -3.14
CA GLY A 94 -12.28 8.68 -3.87
C GLY A 94 -11.38 9.92 -3.85
N VAL A 95 -11.72 10.91 -4.67
CA VAL A 95 -10.98 12.18 -4.80
C VAL A 95 -11.01 12.98 -3.49
N ASP A 96 -12.09 12.88 -2.76
CA ASP A 96 -12.38 13.58 -1.50
C ASP A 96 -12.00 12.78 -0.24
N ALA A 97 -11.06 11.86 -0.37
CA ALA A 97 -10.59 10.98 0.70
C ALA A 97 -11.69 10.04 1.25
N SER A 98 -12.75 9.78 0.49
CA SER A 98 -13.75 8.77 0.82
C SER A 98 -13.32 7.37 0.39
N LEU A 99 -13.79 6.36 1.11
CA LEU A 99 -13.68 4.95 0.70
C LEU A 99 -15.04 4.50 0.17
N THR A 100 -15.05 4.00 -1.06
CA THR A 100 -16.23 3.42 -1.68
C THR A 100 -16.07 1.93 -1.82
N ASP A 101 -17.03 1.15 -1.32
CA ASP A 101 -17.08 -0.29 -1.53
C ASP A 101 -17.40 -0.58 -3.00
N VAL A 102 -16.49 -1.27 -3.67
CA VAL A 102 -16.62 -1.66 -5.07
C VAL A 102 -16.72 -3.18 -5.25
N THR A 103 -16.89 -3.91 -4.17
CA THR A 103 -17.03 -5.36 -4.20
C THR A 103 -18.25 -5.76 -5.03
N PRO A 104 -18.13 -6.68 -5.99
CA PRO A 104 -19.27 -7.17 -6.74
C PRO A 104 -20.32 -7.82 -5.84
N ALA A 105 -21.59 -7.56 -6.11
CA ALA A 105 -22.67 -8.13 -5.33
C ALA A 105 -22.64 -9.67 -5.40
N GLY A 106 -22.75 -10.32 -4.26
CA GLY A 106 -22.73 -11.78 -4.15
C GLY A 106 -21.37 -12.44 -4.35
N TYR A 107 -20.30 -11.65 -4.52
CA TYR A 107 -18.95 -12.17 -4.64
C TYR A 107 -18.32 -12.33 -3.24
N THR A 108 -17.81 -13.51 -2.98
CA THR A 108 -17.12 -13.80 -1.72
C THR A 108 -15.63 -13.73 -1.94
N ILE A 109 -14.94 -12.96 -1.14
CA ILE A 109 -13.49 -12.80 -1.14
C ILE A 109 -12.93 -13.12 0.24
N SER A 110 -11.69 -13.61 0.29
CA SER A 110 -10.96 -13.82 1.52
C SER A 110 -9.98 -12.67 1.77
N ALA A 111 -9.39 -12.61 2.97
CA ALA A 111 -8.62 -11.46 3.42
C ALA A 111 -7.28 -11.31 2.70
N ASP A 112 -6.60 -12.38 2.42
CA ASP A 112 -5.17 -12.39 2.09
C ASP A 112 -4.86 -12.99 0.71
N GLY A 113 -3.63 -12.83 0.28
CA GLY A 113 -3.13 -13.44 -0.95
C GLY A 113 -3.50 -12.71 -2.25
N TRP A 114 -3.92 -11.46 -2.17
CA TRP A 114 -4.23 -10.64 -3.35
C TRP A 114 -3.00 -10.37 -4.21
N LYS A 115 -3.18 -10.49 -5.51
CA LYS A 115 -2.25 -10.05 -6.54
C LYS A 115 -2.97 -9.18 -7.55
N GLY A 116 -2.28 -8.17 -8.07
CA GLY A 116 -2.91 -7.27 -9.03
C GLY A 116 -1.91 -6.68 -10.00
N ALA A 117 -2.38 -6.41 -11.20
CA ALA A 117 -1.64 -5.71 -12.23
C ALA A 117 -2.56 -4.73 -12.97
N SER A 118 -2.00 -3.58 -13.37
CA SER A 118 -2.70 -2.56 -14.15
C SER A 118 -2.17 -2.52 -15.57
N LEU A 119 -3.07 -2.37 -16.54
CA LEU A 119 -2.75 -2.24 -17.95
C LEU A 119 -3.89 -1.53 -18.69
N ASN A 120 -3.57 -0.46 -19.41
CA ASN A 120 -4.49 0.22 -20.33
C ASN A 120 -5.89 0.48 -19.73
N ASP A 121 -5.96 1.27 -18.66
CA ASP A 121 -7.22 1.63 -18.00
C ASP A 121 -7.98 0.44 -17.39
N LYS A 122 -7.30 -0.66 -17.17
CA LYS A 122 -7.84 -1.84 -16.50
C LYS A 122 -6.88 -2.34 -15.44
N SER A 123 -7.43 -2.81 -14.35
CA SER A 123 -6.66 -3.53 -13.34
C SER A 123 -7.28 -4.90 -13.11
N MET A 124 -6.46 -5.92 -13.19
CA MET A 124 -6.86 -7.28 -12.89
C MET A 124 -6.39 -7.64 -11.49
N LEU A 125 -7.29 -8.18 -10.69
CA LEU A 125 -7.07 -8.64 -9.34
C LEU A 125 -7.32 -10.14 -9.27
N CYS A 126 -6.36 -10.87 -8.73
CA CYS A 126 -6.44 -12.31 -8.56
C CYS A 126 -6.26 -12.68 -7.09
N GLN A 127 -6.97 -13.70 -6.67
CA GLN A 127 -6.85 -14.31 -5.36
C GLN A 127 -7.04 -15.82 -5.49
N GLU A 128 -6.25 -16.59 -4.76
CA GLU A 128 -6.34 -18.04 -4.78
C GLU A 128 -7.74 -18.53 -4.42
N GLY A 129 -8.29 -19.43 -5.22
CA GLY A 129 -9.63 -20.01 -4.99
C GLY A 129 -10.82 -19.12 -5.36
N HIS A 130 -10.57 -17.96 -5.96
CA HIS A 130 -11.61 -17.02 -6.37
C HIS A 130 -11.50 -16.60 -7.84
N GLU A 131 -12.62 -16.31 -8.46
CA GLU A 131 -12.63 -15.78 -9.82
C GLU A 131 -11.90 -14.44 -9.88
N PRO A 132 -11.13 -14.20 -10.93
CA PRO A 132 -10.43 -12.92 -11.08
C PRO A 132 -11.41 -11.77 -11.28
N LEU A 133 -11.03 -10.61 -10.76
CA LEU A 133 -11.80 -9.39 -10.87
C LEU A 133 -11.12 -8.41 -11.82
N ILE A 134 -11.93 -7.70 -12.61
CA ILE A 134 -11.44 -6.61 -13.45
C ILE A 134 -12.05 -5.30 -12.98
N TYR A 135 -11.19 -4.37 -12.64
CA TYR A 135 -11.57 -2.99 -12.40
C TYR A 135 -11.28 -2.15 -13.64
N SER A 136 -12.24 -1.32 -14.01
CA SER A 136 -12.08 -0.31 -15.05
C SER A 136 -12.97 0.88 -14.71
N GLU A 137 -12.44 2.10 -14.77
CA GLU A 137 -13.25 3.30 -14.77
C GLU A 137 -13.63 3.63 -16.21
N ALA A 138 -14.78 3.13 -16.65
CA ALA A 138 -15.35 3.59 -17.91
C ALA A 138 -15.66 5.10 -17.83
N ALA A 139 -15.63 5.80 -18.96
CA ALA A 139 -15.74 7.27 -19.10
C ALA A 139 -16.97 7.96 -18.44
N SER A 140 -17.81 7.22 -17.73
CA SER A 140 -18.90 7.74 -16.93
C SER A 140 -18.64 7.49 -15.45
N PRO A 141 -18.54 8.52 -14.60
CA PRO A 141 -18.22 8.37 -13.19
C PRO A 141 -19.30 7.63 -12.36
N ALA A 142 -20.45 7.32 -12.94
CA ALA A 142 -21.58 6.75 -12.21
C ALA A 142 -21.63 5.21 -12.17
N THR A 143 -20.88 4.52 -13.02
CA THR A 143 -20.93 3.06 -13.12
C THR A 143 -19.53 2.48 -13.07
N LYS A 144 -18.96 2.49 -11.90
CA LYS A 144 -17.64 1.92 -11.65
C LYS A 144 -17.82 0.55 -11.06
N THR A 145 -17.64 -0.44 -11.85
CA THR A 145 -17.86 -1.80 -11.43
C THR A 145 -16.58 -2.59 -11.51
N LEU A 146 -16.14 -3.03 -10.36
CA LEU A 146 -15.32 -4.20 -10.31
C LEU A 146 -16.20 -5.35 -10.81
N ALA A 147 -15.87 -5.95 -11.94
CA ALA A 147 -16.63 -7.03 -12.54
C ALA A 147 -15.89 -8.35 -12.36
N VAL A 148 -16.62 -9.40 -12.08
CA VAL A 148 -16.08 -10.75 -12.15
C VAL A 148 -15.76 -11.04 -13.61
N HIS A 149 -14.52 -11.45 -13.88
CA HIS A 149 -14.12 -11.80 -15.24
C HIS A 149 -14.57 -13.21 -15.58
N THR A 150 -15.58 -13.30 -16.43
CA THR A 150 -15.99 -14.55 -17.05
C THR A 150 -15.42 -14.60 -18.47
N SER A 151 -14.50 -15.52 -18.73
CA SER A 151 -14.05 -15.77 -20.10
C SER A 151 -15.17 -16.46 -20.88
N THR A 152 -15.58 -15.88 -22.00
CA THR A 152 -16.55 -16.50 -22.92
C THR A 152 -15.97 -17.69 -23.69
N THR A 153 -14.65 -17.81 -23.76
CA THR A 153 -13.95 -18.83 -24.57
C THR A 153 -13.25 -19.92 -23.75
N ALA A 154 -12.91 -19.61 -22.51
CA ALA A 154 -12.32 -20.58 -21.60
C ALA A 154 -12.82 -20.27 -20.20
N SER A 155 -13.55 -21.18 -19.61
CA SER A 155 -13.79 -21.17 -18.18
C SER A 155 -12.49 -21.55 -17.47
N PHE A 156 -12.11 -20.83 -16.42
CA PHE A 156 -11.02 -21.27 -15.55
C PHE A 156 -11.34 -22.60 -14.84
N GLY A 157 -12.55 -23.13 -15.05
CA GLY A 157 -13.05 -24.33 -14.39
C GLY A 157 -13.10 -24.15 -12.88
N THR A 158 -12.43 -25.05 -12.16
CA THR A 158 -12.24 -24.96 -10.70
C THR A 158 -10.85 -24.43 -10.32
N SER A 159 -10.02 -24.12 -11.32
CA SER A 159 -8.65 -23.60 -11.11
C SER A 159 -8.64 -22.11 -11.43
N TYR A 160 -8.56 -21.30 -10.42
CA TYR A 160 -8.49 -19.85 -10.57
C TYR A 160 -7.03 -19.38 -10.52
N PRO A 161 -6.70 -18.31 -11.25
CA PRO A 161 -5.33 -17.78 -11.24
C PRO A 161 -4.96 -17.23 -9.87
N ARG A 162 -3.73 -17.54 -9.45
CA ARG A 162 -3.18 -17.07 -8.18
C ARG A 162 -2.39 -15.79 -8.32
N ASP A 163 -1.89 -15.53 -9.52
CA ASP A 163 -1.04 -14.38 -9.80
C ASP A 163 -1.36 -13.78 -11.16
N VAL A 164 -1.00 -12.53 -11.34
CA VAL A 164 -1.21 -11.80 -12.59
C VAL A 164 -0.07 -10.83 -12.84
N ILE A 165 0.39 -10.80 -14.08
CA ILE A 165 1.36 -9.82 -14.56
C ILE A 165 0.86 -9.16 -15.84
N ALA A 166 1.11 -7.87 -15.98
CA ALA A 166 0.86 -7.12 -17.19
C ALA A 166 2.13 -7.08 -18.04
N ALA A 167 2.09 -7.70 -19.21
CA ALA A 167 3.22 -7.73 -20.14
C ALA A 167 2.73 -7.80 -21.58
N TYR A 168 3.48 -7.18 -22.51
CA TYR A 168 3.20 -7.21 -23.95
C TYR A 168 1.76 -6.82 -24.32
N GLY A 169 1.20 -5.83 -23.62
CA GLY A 169 -0.16 -5.34 -23.88
C GLY A 169 -1.28 -6.30 -23.45
N ARG A 170 -0.99 -7.29 -22.59
CA ARG A 170 -1.93 -8.30 -22.11
C ARG A 170 -1.73 -8.60 -20.63
N PHE A 171 -2.78 -9.10 -19.99
CA PHE A 171 -2.65 -9.75 -18.69
C PHE A 171 -2.30 -11.22 -18.88
N TRP A 172 -1.31 -11.66 -18.14
CA TRP A 172 -0.91 -13.05 -18.03
C TRP A 172 -1.24 -13.50 -16.61
N ALA A 173 -2.11 -14.48 -16.47
CA ALA A 173 -2.57 -15.01 -15.19
C ALA A 173 -2.13 -16.47 -15.06
N HIS A 174 -1.67 -16.84 -13.85
CA HIS A 174 -1.14 -18.16 -13.50
C HIS A 174 -1.82 -18.73 -12.28
#